data_81aeba985811abf2197b1971c23e11bf
#
_entry.id   81aeba985811abf2197b1971c23e11bf
#
_cell.length_a   1.000
_cell.length_b   1.000
_cell.length_c   1.000
_cell.angle_alpha   90.00
_cell.angle_beta   90.00
_cell.angle_gamma   90.00
#
_symmetry.space_group_name_H-M   'P 1'
#
loop_
_entity.id
_entity.type
_entity.pdbx_description
1 polymer ?
#
loop_
_entity_poly.entity_id
_entity_poly.type
_entity_poly.pdbx_seq_one_letter_code
_entity_poly.pdbx_strand_id
1 'polypeptide(L)'
;MIRVLLVESNSADAKRALDLLQETENGQIEVTHVERLSSALHRLGRESFDAILMDRTLVDTHGLDTLDLIQAALGRMPIVVLGKKDDEAADRQMIQHGAQEVVIKDGSTAAQLTRAIRHAVDRKKAEQHLSYLAQHDPLTTLANRMLFRDRMTHAVAMAKRKKHVVGLMLCGLDRFKETNWMFGREAGDLLLKEAADRLKKCLREVDTAARLSGDEFTCLLEGINSRADMEIVGDRILKAFAQPWAIEEQEMAVTVSLGLVVYPLDGQELNDLFARAKAAMDSAREAGGNRYCFPHFLAA
;
A
#
# COMPACT_ATOMS: atom_id res chain seq x y z
N MET A 1 -13.65 10.07 15.64
CA MET A 1 -13.48 11.54 15.73
C MET A 1 -12.68 11.96 14.49
N ILE A 2 -13.17 12.93 13.71
CA ILE A 2 -12.51 13.44 12.50
C ILE A 2 -11.74 14.70 12.90
N ARG A 3 -10.44 14.74 12.61
CA ARG A 3 -9.58 15.90 12.88
C ARG A 3 -9.47 16.76 11.63
N VAL A 4 -9.93 17.99 11.70
CA VAL A 4 -9.99 18.94 10.58
C VAL A 4 -9.06 20.11 10.83
N LEU A 5 -8.24 20.44 9.84
CA LEU A 5 -7.45 21.66 9.83
C LEU A 5 -8.21 22.73 9.04
N LEU A 6 -8.71 23.75 9.73
CA LEU A 6 -9.34 24.93 9.12
C LEU A 6 -8.26 25.96 8.77
N VAL A 7 -8.20 26.33 7.50
CA VAL A 7 -7.30 27.40 7.02
C VAL A 7 -8.15 28.56 6.51
N GLU A 8 -8.24 29.62 7.31
CA GLU A 8 -9.11 30.77 7.04
C GLU A 8 -8.48 32.04 7.62
N SER A 9 -8.21 32.96 6.74
CA SER A 9 -7.58 34.25 7.12
C SER A 9 -8.53 35.28 7.70
N ASN A 10 -9.81 35.22 7.35
CA ASN A 10 -10.82 36.10 7.88
C ASN A 10 -11.33 35.58 9.22
N SER A 11 -11.14 36.36 10.27
CA SER A 11 -11.52 35.96 11.65
C SER A 11 -13.03 35.76 11.84
N ALA A 12 -13.87 36.48 11.11
CA ALA A 12 -15.33 36.35 11.20
C ALA A 12 -15.78 35.04 10.51
N ASP A 13 -15.22 34.73 9.33
CA ASP A 13 -15.51 33.50 8.60
C ASP A 13 -14.97 32.28 9.35
N ALA A 14 -13.77 32.39 9.93
CA ALA A 14 -13.20 31.34 10.77
C ALA A 14 -14.09 31.04 11.98
N LYS A 15 -14.51 32.06 12.70
CA LYS A 15 -15.41 31.91 13.84
C LYS A 15 -16.71 31.23 13.44
N ARG A 16 -17.33 31.71 12.34
CA ARG A 16 -18.58 31.11 11.82
C ARG A 16 -18.41 29.63 11.48
N ALA A 17 -17.33 29.25 10.79
CA ALA A 17 -17.05 27.85 10.47
C ALA A 17 -16.84 26.99 11.73
N LEU A 18 -16.15 27.53 12.74
CA LEU A 18 -15.96 26.88 14.03
C LEU A 18 -17.28 26.68 14.77
N ASP A 19 -18.12 27.75 14.87
CA ASP A 19 -19.43 27.68 15.53
C ASP A 19 -20.31 26.62 14.85
N LEU A 20 -20.40 26.63 13.51
CA LEU A 20 -21.16 25.62 12.75
C LEU A 20 -20.69 24.20 12.98
N LEU A 21 -19.39 23.96 13.09
CA LEU A 21 -18.85 22.62 13.32
C LEU A 21 -18.98 22.18 14.77
N GLN A 22 -19.04 23.10 15.75
CA GLN A 22 -19.30 22.82 17.16
C GLN A 22 -20.79 22.56 17.44
N GLU A 23 -21.70 23.16 16.69
CA GLU A 23 -23.15 22.92 16.80
C GLU A 23 -23.54 21.47 16.40
N THR A 24 -22.67 20.75 15.72
CA THR A 24 -22.95 19.38 15.30
C THR A 24 -22.87 18.45 16.51
N GLU A 25 -24.00 17.89 16.90
CA GLU A 25 -24.14 16.97 18.05
C GLU A 25 -23.07 15.85 18.06
N ASN A 26 -22.46 15.64 19.24
CA ASN A 26 -21.61 14.52 19.63
C ASN A 26 -20.09 14.62 19.48
N GLY A 27 -19.46 15.79 19.33
CA GLY A 27 -18.00 15.87 19.41
C GLY A 27 -17.24 15.01 18.35
N GLN A 28 -17.88 14.77 17.20
CA GLN A 28 -17.33 13.90 16.17
C GLN A 28 -16.27 14.58 15.29
N ILE A 29 -16.20 15.91 15.32
CA ILE A 29 -15.23 16.71 14.55
C ILE A 29 -14.44 17.58 15.52
N GLU A 30 -13.14 17.45 15.49
CA GLU A 30 -12.18 18.30 16.18
C GLU A 30 -11.54 19.24 15.17
N VAL A 31 -11.61 20.56 15.42
CA VAL A 31 -11.12 21.57 14.47
C VAL A 31 -9.94 22.31 15.05
N THR A 32 -8.85 22.35 14.30
CA THR A 32 -7.70 23.22 14.57
C THR A 32 -7.69 24.34 13.53
N HIS A 33 -7.69 25.61 13.96
CA HIS A 33 -7.68 26.76 13.07
C HIS A 33 -6.28 27.36 12.91
N VAL A 34 -5.97 27.76 11.67
CA VAL A 34 -4.81 28.58 11.29
C VAL A 34 -5.20 29.59 10.23
N GLU A 35 -4.51 30.75 10.21
CA GLU A 35 -4.85 31.86 9.33
C GLU A 35 -4.12 31.83 7.98
N ARG A 36 -3.04 31.02 7.85
CA ARG A 36 -2.13 31.03 6.71
C ARG A 36 -1.81 29.64 6.24
N LEU A 37 -1.57 29.48 4.93
CA LEU A 37 -1.11 28.22 4.37
C LEU A 37 0.22 27.78 4.96
N SER A 38 1.18 28.70 5.15
CA SER A 38 2.47 28.41 5.76
C SER A 38 2.35 27.79 7.16
N SER A 39 1.42 28.27 7.97
CA SER A 39 1.12 27.71 9.29
C SER A 39 0.43 26.33 9.17
N ALA A 40 -0.42 26.16 8.18
CA ALA A 40 -1.07 24.86 7.90
C ALA A 40 -0.03 23.80 7.54
N LEU A 41 0.87 24.08 6.60
CA LEU A 41 1.93 23.15 6.18
C LEU A 41 2.86 22.80 7.33
N HIS A 42 3.20 23.75 8.19
CA HIS A 42 4.02 23.49 9.38
C HIS A 42 3.34 22.53 10.36
N ARG A 43 2.03 22.70 10.62
CA ARG A 43 1.27 21.78 11.48
C ARG A 43 1.10 20.41 10.88
N LEU A 44 0.79 20.32 9.59
CA LEU A 44 0.61 19.07 8.85
C LEU A 44 1.88 18.22 8.81
N GLY A 45 3.06 18.83 8.93
CA GLY A 45 4.32 18.11 9.11
C GLY A 45 4.54 17.51 10.52
N ARG A 46 3.71 17.85 11.50
CA ARG A 46 3.87 17.45 12.92
C ARG A 46 2.68 16.74 13.52
N GLU A 47 1.51 17.00 12.99
CA GLU A 47 0.23 16.49 13.49
C GLU A 47 -0.53 15.82 12.35
N SER A 48 -1.34 14.81 12.68
CA SER A 48 -2.20 14.14 11.71
C SER A 48 -3.59 14.76 11.69
N PHE A 49 -4.11 15.00 10.48
CA PHE A 49 -5.47 15.46 10.24
C PHE A 49 -6.14 14.52 9.22
N ASP A 50 -7.47 14.43 9.28
CA ASP A 50 -8.26 13.61 8.36
C ASP A 50 -8.72 14.41 7.13
N ALA A 51 -8.88 15.74 7.27
CA ALA A 51 -9.27 16.65 6.19
C ALA A 51 -8.76 18.06 6.42
N ILE A 52 -8.65 18.81 5.33
CA ILE A 52 -8.43 20.26 5.33
C ILE A 52 -9.74 20.93 4.89
N LEU A 53 -10.19 21.92 5.67
CA LEU A 53 -11.21 22.87 5.28
C LEU A 53 -10.53 24.21 5.05
N MET A 54 -10.55 24.73 3.82
CA MET A 54 -9.77 25.92 3.51
C MET A 54 -10.58 26.96 2.76
N ASP A 55 -10.33 28.23 3.05
CA ASP A 55 -10.81 29.31 2.18
C ASP A 55 -10.07 29.28 0.84
N ARG A 56 -10.78 29.58 -0.21
CA ARG A 56 -10.22 29.74 -1.55
C ARG A 56 -9.17 30.86 -1.62
N THR A 57 -9.31 31.92 -0.81
CA THR A 57 -8.44 33.08 -0.81
C THR A 57 -7.80 33.27 0.55
N LEU A 58 -6.53 32.99 0.65
CA LEU A 58 -5.74 33.20 1.86
C LEU A 58 -4.86 34.44 1.72
N VAL A 59 -4.32 34.94 2.83
CA VAL A 59 -3.44 36.13 2.83
C VAL A 59 -2.08 35.86 2.18
N ASP A 60 -1.62 34.63 2.17
CA ASP A 60 -0.31 34.22 1.67
C ASP A 60 -0.36 33.39 0.39
N THR A 61 -1.57 33.08 -0.14
CA THR A 61 -1.74 32.35 -1.40
C THR A 61 -3.17 32.44 -1.92
N HIS A 62 -3.41 32.13 -3.19
CA HIS A 62 -4.71 32.26 -3.81
C HIS A 62 -5.08 31.07 -4.69
N GLY A 63 -6.34 30.67 -4.62
CA GLY A 63 -6.98 29.78 -5.58
C GLY A 63 -6.25 28.46 -5.78
N LEU A 64 -5.94 28.15 -7.02
CA LEU A 64 -5.33 26.87 -7.42
C LEU A 64 -3.93 26.69 -6.88
N ASP A 65 -3.14 27.75 -6.75
CA ASP A 65 -1.78 27.69 -6.19
C ASP A 65 -1.78 27.10 -4.77
N THR A 66 -2.83 27.40 -3.99
CA THR A 66 -2.98 26.85 -2.63
C THR A 66 -3.17 25.33 -2.68
N LEU A 67 -4.02 24.83 -3.58
CA LEU A 67 -4.26 23.39 -3.74
C LEU A 67 -3.00 22.67 -4.20
N ASP A 68 -2.31 23.21 -5.20
CA ASP A 68 -1.10 22.63 -5.76
C ASP A 68 0.00 22.52 -4.70
N LEU A 69 0.18 23.56 -3.87
CA LEU A 69 1.14 23.55 -2.76
C LEU A 69 0.80 22.51 -1.69
N ILE A 70 -0.48 22.39 -1.32
CA ILE A 70 -0.92 21.37 -0.34
C ILE A 70 -0.71 19.97 -0.92
N GLN A 71 -1.07 19.73 -2.17
CA GLN A 71 -0.94 18.44 -2.82
C GLN A 71 0.52 18.02 -3.00
N ALA A 72 1.39 18.97 -3.37
CA ALA A 72 2.82 18.73 -3.48
C ALA A 72 3.46 18.37 -2.14
N ALA A 73 3.02 19.00 -1.05
CA ALA A 73 3.57 18.79 0.29
C ALA A 73 3.05 17.52 0.99
N LEU A 74 1.77 17.18 0.77
CA LEU A 74 1.03 16.21 1.61
C LEU A 74 0.40 15.07 0.79
N GLY A 75 0.55 15.09 -0.50
CA GLY A 75 -0.01 14.08 -1.38
C GLY A 75 -1.55 14.11 -1.37
N ARG A 76 -2.17 13.04 -0.86
CA ARG A 76 -3.60 12.80 -1.05
C ARG A 76 -4.49 13.16 0.14
N MET A 77 -4.30 14.29 0.80
CA MET A 77 -5.17 14.78 1.87
C MET A 77 -6.53 15.21 1.33
N PRO A 78 -7.68 14.86 1.94
CA PRO A 78 -8.99 15.40 1.57
C PRO A 78 -9.07 16.91 1.80
N ILE A 79 -9.47 17.67 0.79
CA ILE A 79 -9.59 19.11 0.84
C ILE A 79 -11.02 19.50 0.50
N VAL A 80 -11.68 20.21 1.43
CA VAL A 80 -12.97 20.88 1.22
C VAL A 80 -12.70 22.38 1.15
N VAL A 81 -13.15 23.02 0.08
CA VAL A 81 -12.92 24.46 -0.14
C VAL A 81 -14.16 25.24 0.26
N LEU A 82 -13.94 26.34 0.98
CA LEU A 82 -14.98 27.33 1.28
C LEU A 82 -15.04 28.33 0.12
N GLY A 83 -16.11 28.24 -0.67
CA GLY A 83 -16.38 29.10 -1.83
C GLY A 83 -17.26 30.30 -1.50
N LYS A 84 -17.39 31.20 -2.46
CA LYS A 84 -18.32 32.35 -2.39
C LYS A 84 -19.49 32.08 -3.33
N LYS A 85 -20.64 32.66 -2.99
CA LYS A 85 -21.82 32.62 -3.86
C LYS A 85 -21.49 33.27 -5.21
N ASP A 86 -22.03 32.68 -6.29
CA ASP A 86 -21.93 33.19 -7.67
C ASP A 86 -20.56 33.04 -8.37
N ASP A 87 -19.72 32.11 -7.95
CA ASP A 87 -18.43 31.82 -8.61
C ASP A 87 -18.27 30.35 -9.01
N GLU A 88 -19.30 29.79 -9.65
CA GLU A 88 -19.32 28.38 -10.10
C GLU A 88 -18.15 28.00 -11.01
N ALA A 89 -17.58 28.93 -11.77
CA ALA A 89 -16.46 28.65 -12.66
C ALA A 89 -15.18 28.34 -11.85
N ALA A 90 -14.92 29.15 -10.83
CA ALA A 90 -13.80 28.90 -9.92
C ALA A 90 -14.01 27.63 -9.07
N ASP A 91 -15.23 27.36 -8.64
CA ASP A 91 -15.55 26.16 -7.87
C ASP A 91 -15.31 24.88 -8.69
N ARG A 92 -15.68 24.88 -9.98
CA ARG A 92 -15.37 23.77 -10.90
C ARG A 92 -13.86 23.59 -11.09
N GLN A 93 -13.11 24.68 -11.20
CA GLN A 93 -11.65 24.60 -11.30
C GLN A 93 -11.03 24.00 -10.04
N MET A 94 -11.50 24.38 -8.84
CA MET A 94 -11.03 23.78 -7.59
C MET A 94 -11.25 22.27 -7.55
N ILE A 95 -12.42 21.77 -7.97
CA ILE A 95 -12.71 20.35 -8.05
C ILE A 95 -11.78 19.65 -9.07
N GLN A 96 -11.57 20.25 -10.25
CA GLN A 96 -10.68 19.69 -11.28
C GLN A 96 -9.23 19.61 -10.81
N HIS A 97 -8.79 20.52 -9.94
CA HIS A 97 -7.47 20.54 -9.32
C HIS A 97 -7.39 19.77 -8.01
N GLY A 98 -8.42 18.95 -7.67
CA GLY A 98 -8.34 17.94 -6.64
C GLY A 98 -8.95 18.31 -5.29
N ALA A 99 -9.70 19.41 -5.18
CA ALA A 99 -10.61 19.59 -4.07
C ALA A 99 -11.72 18.52 -4.14
N GLN A 100 -12.08 17.93 -3.01
CA GLN A 100 -13.14 16.92 -2.96
C GLN A 100 -14.52 17.52 -3.05
N GLU A 101 -14.70 18.73 -2.49
CA GLU A 101 -15.98 19.43 -2.47
C GLU A 101 -15.74 20.94 -2.28
N VAL A 102 -16.69 21.76 -2.77
CA VAL A 102 -16.74 23.19 -2.49
C VAL A 102 -18.05 23.48 -1.75
N VAL A 103 -17.95 24.15 -0.62
CA VAL A 103 -19.09 24.56 0.21
C VAL A 103 -19.18 26.09 0.22
N ILE A 104 -20.34 26.62 -0.12
CA ILE A 104 -20.55 28.09 -0.13
C ILE A 104 -20.59 28.59 1.31
N LYS A 105 -19.74 29.56 1.66
CA LYS A 105 -19.69 30.16 3.01
C LYS A 105 -21.01 30.77 3.46
N ASP A 106 -21.63 31.54 2.56
CA ASP A 106 -22.84 32.29 2.86
C ASP A 106 -24.07 31.40 2.75
N GLY A 107 -24.75 31.19 3.88
CA GLY A 107 -25.97 30.40 3.95
C GLY A 107 -25.76 28.91 4.21
N SER A 108 -24.53 28.43 4.35
CA SER A 108 -24.27 27.05 4.75
C SER A 108 -24.74 26.79 6.18
N THR A 109 -25.32 25.62 6.36
CA THR A 109 -25.70 25.07 7.67
C THR A 109 -24.61 24.15 8.24
N ALA A 110 -24.63 23.98 9.56
CA ALA A 110 -23.76 22.99 10.24
C ALA A 110 -23.84 21.60 9.61
N ALA A 111 -25.06 21.17 9.26
CA ALA A 111 -25.27 19.87 8.62
C ALA A 111 -24.62 19.76 7.23
N GLN A 112 -24.66 20.81 6.42
CA GLN A 112 -24.04 20.82 5.09
C GLN A 112 -22.53 20.76 5.19
N LEU A 113 -21.91 21.58 6.05
CA LEU A 113 -20.46 21.59 6.23
C LEU A 113 -19.93 20.28 6.78
N THR A 114 -20.58 19.73 7.81
CA THR A 114 -20.24 18.43 8.38
C THR A 114 -20.37 17.31 7.36
N ARG A 115 -21.44 17.32 6.56
CA ARG A 115 -21.67 16.33 5.50
C ARG A 115 -20.55 16.39 4.44
N ALA A 116 -20.18 17.59 3.99
CA ALA A 116 -19.11 17.76 3.00
C ALA A 116 -17.78 17.20 3.51
N ILE A 117 -17.42 17.50 4.75
CA ILE A 117 -16.20 16.98 5.38
C ILE A 117 -16.24 15.45 5.46
N ARG A 118 -17.33 14.86 5.94
CA ARG A 118 -17.48 13.40 6.03
C ARG A 118 -17.37 12.74 4.65
N HIS A 119 -18.10 13.25 3.67
CA HIS A 119 -18.05 12.72 2.31
C HIS A 119 -16.65 12.81 1.71
N ALA A 120 -15.92 13.90 1.93
CA ALA A 120 -14.55 14.05 1.46
C ALA A 120 -13.63 12.99 2.09
N VAL A 121 -13.73 12.78 3.41
CA VAL A 121 -12.96 11.77 4.14
C VAL A 121 -13.32 10.35 3.67
N ASP A 122 -14.62 10.04 3.58
CA ASP A 122 -15.08 8.70 3.19
C ASP A 122 -14.71 8.37 1.74
N ARG A 123 -14.87 9.33 0.81
CA ARG A 123 -14.43 9.18 -0.58
C ARG A 123 -12.95 8.88 -0.64
N LYS A 124 -12.14 9.60 0.12
CA LYS A 124 -10.70 9.41 0.13
C LYS A 124 -10.29 8.06 0.69
N LYS A 125 -10.92 7.63 1.78
CA LYS A 125 -10.71 6.28 2.33
C LYS A 125 -11.08 5.20 1.33
N ALA A 126 -12.19 5.37 0.61
CA ALA A 126 -12.61 4.44 -0.43
C ALA A 126 -11.60 4.40 -1.60
N GLU A 127 -11.10 5.55 -2.08
CA GLU A 127 -10.06 5.61 -3.11
C GLU A 127 -8.76 4.94 -2.66
N GLN A 128 -8.32 5.18 -1.43
CA GLN A 128 -7.14 4.55 -0.85
C GLN A 128 -7.32 3.04 -0.73
N HIS A 129 -8.49 2.60 -0.28
CA HIS A 129 -8.83 1.18 -0.18
C HIS A 129 -8.85 0.50 -1.54
N LEU A 130 -9.46 1.14 -2.56
CA LEU A 130 -9.44 0.63 -3.93
C LEU A 130 -8.01 0.55 -4.49
N SER A 131 -7.19 1.57 -4.24
CA SER A 131 -5.77 1.57 -4.63
C SER A 131 -4.99 0.46 -3.92
N TYR A 132 -5.27 0.22 -2.64
CA TYR A 132 -4.67 -0.87 -1.88
C TYR A 132 -5.07 -2.24 -2.45
N LEU A 133 -6.36 -2.47 -2.70
CA LEU A 133 -6.87 -3.71 -3.30
C LEU A 133 -6.32 -3.95 -4.70
N ALA A 134 -6.09 -2.88 -5.48
CA ALA A 134 -5.46 -2.98 -6.79
C ALA A 134 -4.00 -3.43 -6.73
N GLN A 135 -3.32 -3.28 -5.60
CA GLN A 135 -1.89 -3.56 -5.42
C GLN A 135 -1.59 -4.74 -4.48
N HIS A 136 -2.56 -5.19 -3.69
CA HIS A 136 -2.37 -6.26 -2.71
C HIS A 136 -3.33 -7.42 -2.95
N ASP A 137 -2.92 -8.61 -2.53
CA ASP A 137 -3.78 -9.79 -2.52
C ASP A 137 -4.78 -9.68 -1.35
N PRO A 138 -6.09 -9.78 -1.60
CA PRO A 138 -7.10 -9.53 -0.56
C PRO A 138 -7.13 -10.61 0.53
N LEU A 139 -6.64 -11.82 0.26
CA LEU A 139 -6.61 -12.90 1.24
C LEU A 139 -5.43 -12.77 2.20
N THR A 140 -4.23 -12.51 1.66
CA THR A 140 -2.96 -12.57 2.40
C THR A 140 -2.38 -11.20 2.74
N THR A 141 -2.95 -10.13 2.19
CA THR A 141 -2.44 -8.75 2.33
C THR A 141 -1.01 -8.52 1.81
N LEU A 142 -0.41 -9.51 1.17
CA LEU A 142 0.86 -9.36 0.48
C LEU A 142 0.71 -8.52 -0.79
N ALA A 143 1.81 -8.02 -1.34
CA ALA A 143 1.79 -7.46 -2.69
C ALA A 143 1.17 -8.47 -3.67
N ASN A 144 0.35 -7.98 -4.60
CA ASN A 144 -0.14 -8.82 -5.69
C ASN A 144 0.88 -8.87 -6.85
N ARG A 145 0.55 -9.62 -7.90
CA ARG A 145 1.39 -9.75 -9.09
C ARG A 145 1.76 -8.40 -9.72
N MET A 146 0.83 -7.44 -9.71
CA MET A 146 1.05 -6.14 -10.35
C MET A 146 2.08 -5.32 -9.56
N LEU A 147 1.88 -5.15 -8.26
CA LEU A 147 2.81 -4.41 -7.40
C LEU A 147 4.19 -5.09 -7.34
N PHE A 148 4.22 -6.44 -7.31
CA PHE A 148 5.49 -7.16 -7.32
C PHE A 148 6.27 -6.92 -8.61
N ARG A 149 5.60 -6.95 -9.76
CA ARG A 149 6.24 -6.69 -11.07
C ARG A 149 6.80 -5.28 -11.17
N ASP A 150 6.08 -4.31 -10.65
CA ASP A 150 6.54 -2.92 -10.58
C ASP A 150 7.81 -2.80 -9.74
N ARG A 151 7.79 -3.32 -8.50
CA ARG A 151 8.96 -3.33 -7.61
C ARG A 151 10.16 -4.05 -8.22
N MET A 152 9.95 -5.20 -8.84
CA MET A 152 11.01 -5.96 -9.50
C MET A 152 11.62 -5.18 -10.66
N THR A 153 10.80 -4.47 -11.47
CA THR A 153 11.26 -3.61 -12.55
C THR A 153 12.16 -2.50 -12.01
N HIS A 154 11.75 -1.85 -10.93
CA HIS A 154 12.54 -0.81 -10.27
C HIS A 154 13.85 -1.35 -9.69
N ALA A 155 13.80 -2.47 -8.98
CA ALA A 155 14.98 -3.10 -8.38
C ALA A 155 16.00 -3.49 -9.44
N VAL A 156 15.58 -4.10 -10.55
CA VAL A 156 16.47 -4.46 -11.67
C VAL A 156 17.07 -3.22 -12.34
N ALA A 157 16.27 -2.16 -12.57
CA ALA A 157 16.78 -0.91 -13.14
C ALA A 157 17.83 -0.25 -12.23
N MET A 158 17.62 -0.27 -10.91
CA MET A 158 18.57 0.22 -9.92
C MET A 158 19.82 -0.66 -9.86
N ALA A 159 19.67 -1.97 -9.88
CA ALA A 159 20.78 -2.94 -9.89
C ALA A 159 21.66 -2.78 -11.12
N LYS A 160 21.05 -2.60 -12.30
CA LYS A 160 21.78 -2.33 -13.55
C LYS A 160 22.65 -1.06 -13.46
N ARG A 161 22.09 0.02 -12.87
CA ARG A 161 22.78 1.29 -12.73
C ARG A 161 23.92 1.25 -11.71
N LYS A 162 23.69 0.56 -10.57
CA LYS A 162 24.64 0.50 -9.45
C LYS A 162 25.55 -0.74 -9.47
N LYS A 163 25.39 -1.63 -10.45
CA LYS A 163 26.09 -2.93 -10.55
C LYS A 163 25.88 -3.82 -9.31
N HIS A 164 24.68 -3.80 -8.76
CA HIS A 164 24.26 -4.64 -7.64
C HIS A 164 23.57 -5.91 -8.16
N VAL A 165 23.32 -6.85 -7.26
CA VAL A 165 22.55 -8.06 -7.52
C VAL A 165 21.18 -7.97 -6.86
N VAL A 166 20.20 -8.63 -7.48
CA VAL A 166 18.83 -8.75 -6.96
C VAL A 166 18.43 -10.21 -7.00
N GLY A 167 17.85 -10.69 -5.91
CA GLY A 167 17.33 -12.04 -5.80
C GLY A 167 15.84 -12.11 -6.10
N LEU A 168 15.43 -13.05 -6.93
CA LEU A 168 14.04 -13.45 -7.10
C LEU A 168 13.88 -14.88 -6.60
N MET A 169 12.89 -15.10 -5.75
CA MET A 169 12.56 -16.41 -5.21
C MET A 169 11.09 -16.70 -5.53
N LEU A 170 10.80 -17.82 -6.17
CA LEU A 170 9.45 -18.37 -6.26
C LEU A 170 9.27 -19.43 -5.18
N CYS A 171 8.12 -19.39 -4.52
CA CYS A 171 7.77 -20.26 -3.41
C CYS A 171 6.42 -20.91 -3.70
N GLY A 172 6.36 -22.22 -3.72
CA GLY A 172 5.12 -22.96 -3.91
C GLY A 172 4.87 -23.92 -2.76
N LEU A 173 3.70 -23.84 -2.13
CA LEU A 173 3.32 -24.78 -1.08
C LEU A 173 3.24 -26.20 -1.64
N ASP A 174 3.89 -27.14 -0.97
CA ASP A 174 3.87 -28.54 -1.38
C ASP A 174 2.51 -29.15 -1.00
N ARG A 175 1.91 -29.88 -1.94
CA ARG A 175 0.64 -30.61 -1.76
C ARG A 175 -0.56 -29.74 -1.31
N PHE A 176 -0.55 -28.45 -1.62
CA PHE A 176 -1.65 -27.56 -1.23
C PHE A 176 -3.02 -27.99 -1.75
N LYS A 177 -3.08 -28.59 -2.97
CA LYS A 177 -4.33 -29.11 -3.52
C LYS A 177 -4.89 -30.28 -2.68
N GLU A 178 -4.01 -31.14 -2.18
CA GLU A 178 -4.36 -32.27 -1.30
C GLU A 178 -4.90 -31.74 0.03
N THR A 179 -4.26 -30.71 0.59
CA THR A 179 -4.73 -30.03 1.81
C THR A 179 -6.13 -29.47 1.63
N ASN A 180 -6.40 -28.77 0.54
CA ASN A 180 -7.74 -28.27 0.23
C ASN A 180 -8.78 -29.38 0.06
N TRP A 181 -8.37 -30.51 -0.52
CA TRP A 181 -9.26 -31.66 -0.68
C TRP A 181 -9.61 -32.35 0.64
N MET A 182 -8.62 -32.46 1.53
CA MET A 182 -8.80 -33.14 2.84
C MET A 182 -9.51 -32.25 3.86
N PHE A 183 -9.21 -30.96 3.93
CA PHE A 183 -9.61 -30.07 5.02
C PHE A 183 -10.55 -28.94 4.56
N GLY A 184 -10.86 -28.87 3.27
CA GLY A 184 -11.73 -27.82 2.71
C GLY A 184 -10.98 -26.52 2.35
N ARG A 185 -11.71 -25.64 1.65
CA ARG A 185 -11.14 -24.37 1.17
C ARG A 185 -10.85 -23.38 2.29
N GLU A 186 -11.65 -23.38 3.33
CA GLU A 186 -11.48 -22.47 4.48
C GLU A 186 -10.16 -22.75 5.20
N ALA A 187 -9.83 -24.02 5.43
CA ALA A 187 -8.53 -24.41 5.98
C ALA A 187 -7.38 -24.03 5.04
N GLY A 188 -7.55 -24.17 3.72
CA GLY A 188 -6.57 -23.72 2.75
C GLY A 188 -6.37 -22.21 2.76
N ASP A 189 -7.41 -21.42 2.93
CA ASP A 189 -7.30 -19.96 3.05
C ASP A 189 -6.57 -19.53 4.33
N LEU A 190 -6.82 -20.22 5.44
CA LEU A 190 -6.07 -20.01 6.69
C LEU A 190 -4.59 -20.38 6.53
N LEU A 191 -4.30 -21.49 5.86
CA LEU A 191 -2.94 -21.91 5.53
C LEU A 191 -2.20 -20.85 4.67
N LEU A 192 -2.88 -20.28 3.67
CA LEU A 192 -2.30 -19.22 2.83
C LEU A 192 -2.01 -17.94 3.62
N LYS A 193 -2.86 -17.56 4.57
CA LYS A 193 -2.62 -16.42 5.46
C LYS A 193 -1.41 -16.66 6.35
N GLU A 194 -1.33 -17.81 6.99
CA GLU A 194 -0.20 -18.17 7.84
C GLU A 194 1.10 -18.29 7.02
N ALA A 195 1.05 -18.82 5.78
CA ALA A 195 2.18 -18.84 4.87
C ALA A 195 2.70 -17.44 4.56
N ALA A 196 1.80 -16.50 4.31
CA ALA A 196 2.15 -15.10 4.09
C ALA A 196 2.85 -14.47 5.32
N ASP A 197 2.35 -14.76 6.52
CA ASP A 197 2.93 -14.26 7.77
C ASP A 197 4.30 -14.89 8.06
N ARG A 198 4.49 -16.18 7.79
CA ARG A 198 5.78 -16.84 7.90
C ARG A 198 6.81 -16.27 6.90
N LEU A 199 6.38 -16.03 5.66
CA LEU A 199 7.25 -15.38 4.66
C LEU A 199 7.66 -13.97 5.11
N LYS A 200 6.73 -13.14 5.57
CA LYS A 200 7.03 -11.79 6.09
C LYS A 200 8.08 -11.83 7.21
N LYS A 201 7.94 -12.76 8.16
CA LYS A 201 8.89 -12.92 9.28
C LYS A 201 10.28 -13.37 8.83
N CYS A 202 10.38 -14.03 7.66
CA CYS A 202 11.64 -14.47 7.09
C CYS A 202 12.36 -13.40 6.26
N LEU A 203 11.74 -12.26 5.98
CA LEU A 203 12.25 -11.20 5.12
C LEU A 203 12.59 -9.94 5.90
N ARG A 204 13.43 -9.10 5.31
CA ARG A 204 13.74 -7.76 5.83
C ARG A 204 12.68 -6.77 5.36
N GLU A 205 12.61 -5.61 5.98
CA GLU A 205 11.67 -4.53 5.61
C GLU A 205 11.84 -4.05 4.15
N VAL A 206 13.08 -4.07 3.64
CA VAL A 206 13.41 -3.70 2.26
C VAL A 206 13.02 -4.76 1.24
N ASP A 207 12.86 -6.01 1.66
CA ASP A 207 12.48 -7.12 0.79
C ASP A 207 10.95 -7.07 0.51
N THR A 208 10.55 -7.66 -0.59
CA THR A 208 9.12 -7.72 -0.92
C THR A 208 8.64 -9.16 -0.99
N ALA A 209 7.62 -9.49 -0.19
CA ALA A 209 6.84 -10.72 -0.37
C ALA A 209 5.57 -10.42 -1.17
N ALA A 210 5.21 -11.32 -2.08
CA ALA A 210 3.98 -11.22 -2.86
C ALA A 210 3.32 -12.58 -3.05
N ARG A 211 2.01 -12.57 -3.31
CA ARG A 211 1.27 -13.74 -3.77
C ARG A 211 0.91 -13.55 -5.24
N LEU A 212 1.32 -14.51 -6.07
CA LEU A 212 1.09 -14.41 -7.52
C LEU A 212 -0.26 -15.01 -7.92
N SER A 213 -0.58 -16.18 -7.39
CA SER A 213 -1.86 -16.87 -7.60
C SER A 213 -1.89 -18.17 -6.80
N GLY A 214 -3.08 -18.64 -6.40
CA GLY A 214 -3.23 -19.94 -5.75
C GLY A 214 -2.29 -20.12 -4.56
N ASP A 215 -1.41 -21.12 -4.64
CA ASP A 215 -0.40 -21.48 -3.65
C ASP A 215 1.00 -20.92 -3.97
N GLU A 216 1.11 -20.06 -4.99
CA GLU A 216 2.39 -19.51 -5.44
C GLU A 216 2.67 -18.13 -4.85
N PHE A 217 3.74 -18.04 -4.07
CA PHE A 217 4.29 -16.81 -3.53
C PHE A 217 5.60 -16.46 -4.23
N THR A 218 6.06 -15.24 -4.03
CA THR A 218 7.35 -14.80 -4.54
C THR A 218 7.97 -13.79 -3.58
N CYS A 219 9.30 -13.77 -3.55
CA CYS A 219 10.08 -12.83 -2.77
C CYS A 219 11.09 -12.12 -3.67
N LEU A 220 11.18 -10.80 -3.52
CA LEU A 220 12.22 -9.96 -4.10
C LEU A 220 13.19 -9.60 -2.97
N LEU A 221 14.46 -9.94 -3.15
CA LEU A 221 15.51 -9.67 -2.18
C LEU A 221 16.42 -8.59 -2.74
N GLU A 222 16.47 -7.44 -2.06
CA GLU A 222 17.31 -6.32 -2.42
C GLU A 222 18.57 -6.26 -1.54
N GLY A 223 19.65 -5.71 -2.07
CA GLY A 223 20.89 -5.56 -1.31
C GLY A 223 21.57 -6.88 -0.94
N ILE A 224 21.36 -7.93 -1.73
CA ILE A 224 22.14 -9.15 -1.67
C ILE A 224 23.44 -9.00 -2.48
N ASN A 225 24.46 -9.81 -2.19
CA ASN A 225 25.76 -9.75 -2.86
C ASN A 225 26.04 -11.01 -3.69
N SER A 226 25.39 -12.12 -3.37
CA SER A 226 25.69 -13.42 -3.96
C SER A 226 24.53 -14.41 -3.88
N ARG A 227 24.69 -15.57 -4.53
CA ARG A 227 23.78 -16.72 -4.36
C ARG A 227 23.74 -17.22 -2.91
N ALA A 228 24.85 -17.14 -2.18
CA ALA A 228 24.91 -17.57 -0.78
C ALA A 228 23.94 -16.78 0.10
N ASP A 229 23.72 -15.49 -0.18
CA ASP A 229 22.72 -14.69 0.53
C ASP A 229 21.29 -15.21 0.27
N MET A 230 21.03 -15.68 -0.97
CA MET A 230 19.77 -16.34 -1.32
C MET A 230 19.56 -17.64 -0.57
N GLU A 231 20.61 -18.46 -0.45
CA GLU A 231 20.58 -19.74 0.29
C GLU A 231 20.24 -19.52 1.76
N ILE A 232 20.84 -18.50 2.40
CA ILE A 232 20.56 -18.15 3.80
C ILE A 232 19.07 -17.84 4.00
N VAL A 233 18.47 -17.06 3.09
CA VAL A 233 17.04 -16.74 3.16
C VAL A 233 16.20 -17.96 2.82
N GLY A 234 16.58 -18.74 1.82
CA GLY A 234 15.94 -20.01 1.46
C GLY A 234 15.88 -20.97 2.63
N ASP A 235 16.99 -21.21 3.30
CA ASP A 235 17.08 -22.08 4.49
C ASP A 235 16.19 -21.58 5.63
N ARG A 236 16.12 -20.25 5.82
CA ARG A 236 15.25 -19.64 6.83
C ARG A 236 13.78 -19.91 6.53
N ILE A 237 13.39 -19.77 5.27
CA ILE A 237 12.02 -20.05 4.82
C ILE A 237 11.71 -21.54 4.97
N LEU A 238 12.57 -22.43 4.51
CA LEU A 238 12.37 -23.88 4.66
C LEU A 238 12.21 -24.29 6.13
N LYS A 239 13.05 -23.77 7.03
CA LYS A 239 12.94 -24.01 8.47
C LYS A 239 11.63 -23.47 9.07
N ALA A 240 11.19 -22.28 8.66
CA ALA A 240 9.95 -21.69 9.12
C ALA A 240 8.72 -22.49 8.66
N PHE A 241 8.77 -23.01 7.42
CA PHE A 241 7.67 -23.77 6.85
C PHE A 241 7.63 -25.24 7.33
N ALA A 242 8.75 -25.80 7.73
CA ALA A 242 8.81 -27.12 8.34
C ALA A 242 8.23 -27.18 9.77
N GLN A 243 7.98 -26.02 10.41
CA GLN A 243 7.31 -25.99 11.71
C GLN A 243 5.84 -26.41 11.56
N PRO A 244 5.26 -27.10 12.56
CA PRO A 244 3.84 -27.46 12.52
C PRO A 244 2.91 -26.28 12.22
N TRP A 245 1.86 -26.53 11.49
CA TRP A 245 0.84 -25.58 11.15
C TRP A 245 -0.40 -25.84 12.00
N ALA A 246 -0.69 -24.97 12.95
CA ALA A 246 -1.89 -25.04 13.75
C ALA A 246 -3.01 -24.30 13.02
N ILE A 247 -3.87 -25.02 12.31
CA ILE A 247 -5.03 -24.48 11.61
C ILE A 247 -6.28 -25.00 12.31
N GLU A 248 -7.02 -24.10 12.95
CA GLU A 248 -8.13 -24.46 13.85
C GLU A 248 -7.64 -25.41 14.96
N GLU A 249 -8.25 -26.58 15.11
CA GLU A 249 -7.87 -27.58 16.11
C GLU A 249 -6.96 -28.69 15.54
N GLN A 250 -6.39 -28.50 14.32
CA GLN A 250 -5.62 -29.53 13.63
C GLN A 250 -4.17 -29.08 13.40
N GLU A 251 -3.24 -30.00 13.63
CA GLU A 251 -1.85 -29.82 13.24
C GLU A 251 -1.63 -30.43 11.86
N MET A 252 -1.06 -29.61 10.96
CA MET A 252 -0.70 -30.04 9.60
C MET A 252 0.80 -29.89 9.38
N ALA A 253 1.36 -30.74 8.54
CA ALA A 253 2.73 -30.62 8.03
C ALA A 253 2.65 -30.17 6.57
N VAL A 254 2.97 -28.91 6.31
CA VAL A 254 3.02 -28.35 4.95
C VAL A 254 4.41 -27.78 4.73
N THR A 255 5.05 -28.18 3.66
CA THR A 255 6.38 -27.71 3.27
C THR A 255 6.30 -26.78 2.06
N VAL A 256 7.42 -26.24 1.65
CA VAL A 256 7.53 -25.31 0.52
C VAL A 256 8.69 -25.70 -0.39
N SER A 257 8.46 -25.64 -1.69
CA SER A 257 9.52 -25.74 -2.70
C SER A 257 9.87 -24.36 -3.22
N LEU A 258 11.19 -24.06 -3.32
CA LEU A 258 11.68 -22.75 -3.69
C LEU A 258 12.51 -22.84 -4.99
N GLY A 259 12.27 -21.90 -5.90
CA GLY A 259 13.13 -21.66 -7.06
C GLY A 259 13.85 -20.34 -6.91
N LEU A 260 15.17 -20.38 -6.87
CA LEU A 260 16.04 -19.24 -6.60
C LEU A 260 16.74 -18.78 -7.87
N VAL A 261 16.66 -17.49 -8.18
CA VAL A 261 17.42 -16.87 -9.28
C VAL A 261 18.03 -15.54 -8.85
N VAL A 262 19.15 -15.18 -9.45
CA VAL A 262 19.90 -13.96 -9.14
C VAL A 262 20.13 -13.14 -10.40
N TYR A 263 19.62 -11.93 -10.43
CA TYR A 263 19.94 -10.95 -11.46
C TYR A 263 21.34 -10.34 -11.19
N PRO A 264 22.22 -10.15 -12.17
CA PRO A 264 22.09 -10.51 -13.59
C PRO A 264 22.60 -11.93 -13.94
N LEU A 265 23.02 -12.71 -12.96
CA LEU A 265 23.71 -14.01 -13.16
C LEU A 265 22.83 -15.05 -13.88
N ASP A 266 21.55 -15.10 -13.52
CA ASP A 266 20.61 -16.08 -14.02
C ASP A 266 19.69 -15.55 -15.13
N GLY A 267 19.92 -14.32 -15.60
CA GLY A 267 19.16 -13.68 -16.67
C GLY A 267 19.16 -12.17 -16.55
N GLN A 268 18.88 -11.50 -17.66
CA GLN A 268 18.80 -10.03 -17.72
C GLN A 268 17.38 -9.51 -17.90
N GLU A 269 16.48 -10.32 -18.47
CA GLU A 269 15.11 -9.97 -18.72
C GLU A 269 14.19 -10.53 -17.62
N LEU A 270 13.22 -9.73 -17.19
CA LEU A 270 12.31 -10.11 -16.09
C LEU A 270 11.57 -11.43 -16.37
N ASN A 271 11.06 -11.58 -17.59
CA ASN A 271 10.30 -12.77 -17.96
C ASN A 271 11.17 -14.04 -17.92
N ASP A 272 12.44 -13.95 -18.32
CA ASP A 272 13.39 -15.05 -18.25
C ASP A 272 13.71 -15.43 -16.80
N LEU A 273 13.90 -14.43 -15.93
CA LEU A 273 14.14 -14.67 -14.51
C LEU A 273 12.95 -15.41 -13.87
N PHE A 274 11.71 -14.98 -14.19
CA PHE A 274 10.52 -15.68 -13.70
C PHE A 274 10.41 -17.10 -14.24
N ALA A 275 10.65 -17.32 -15.54
CA ALA A 275 10.61 -18.64 -16.15
C ALA A 275 11.65 -19.59 -15.52
N ARG A 276 12.87 -19.10 -15.30
CA ARG A 276 13.94 -19.87 -14.66
C ARG A 276 13.66 -20.16 -13.19
N ALA A 277 13.14 -19.19 -12.44
CA ALA A 277 12.73 -19.40 -11.06
C ALA A 277 11.60 -20.44 -10.97
N LYS A 278 10.65 -20.40 -11.91
CA LYS A 278 9.56 -21.40 -11.99
C LYS A 278 10.11 -22.79 -12.27
N ALA A 279 10.97 -22.97 -13.27
CA ALA A 279 11.59 -24.24 -13.58
C ALA A 279 12.42 -24.79 -12.40
N ALA A 280 13.16 -23.94 -11.70
CA ALA A 280 13.90 -24.32 -10.51
C ALA A 280 12.97 -24.76 -9.36
N MET A 281 11.87 -24.06 -9.13
CA MET A 281 10.86 -24.44 -8.13
C MET A 281 10.20 -25.79 -8.48
N ASP A 282 9.85 -26.00 -9.74
CA ASP A 282 9.27 -27.27 -10.20
C ASP A 282 10.27 -28.42 -10.03
N SER A 283 11.57 -28.21 -10.34
CA SER A 283 12.63 -29.18 -10.05
C SER A 283 12.75 -29.49 -8.55
N ALA A 284 12.59 -28.50 -7.69
CA ALA A 284 12.58 -28.71 -6.24
C ALA A 284 11.39 -29.58 -5.80
N ARG A 285 10.20 -29.37 -6.39
CA ARG A 285 9.01 -30.22 -6.16
C ARG A 285 9.19 -31.64 -6.64
N GLU A 286 9.71 -31.84 -7.86
CA GLU A 286 9.98 -33.17 -8.45
C GLU A 286 11.01 -33.96 -7.65
N ALA A 287 11.99 -33.28 -7.07
CA ALA A 287 13.01 -33.89 -6.19
C ALA A 287 12.49 -34.23 -4.78
N GLY A 288 11.17 -34.10 -4.53
CA GLY A 288 10.53 -34.50 -3.28
C GLY A 288 10.04 -33.34 -2.40
N GLY A 289 10.15 -32.09 -2.85
CA GLY A 289 9.72 -30.91 -2.10
C GLY A 289 10.64 -30.55 -0.93
N ASN A 290 10.20 -29.58 -0.12
CA ASN A 290 10.91 -29.09 1.07
C ASN A 290 12.38 -28.74 0.83
N ARG A 291 12.64 -28.06 -0.28
CA ARG A 291 14.00 -27.65 -0.69
C ARG A 291 13.98 -26.47 -1.63
N TYR A 292 15.13 -25.92 -1.88
CA TYR A 292 15.32 -24.97 -2.96
C TYR A 292 16.17 -25.55 -4.09
N CYS A 293 16.01 -25.01 -5.30
CA CYS A 293 16.88 -25.22 -6.43
C CYS A 293 17.24 -23.90 -7.10
N PHE A 294 18.43 -23.83 -7.68
CA PHE A 294 18.82 -22.83 -8.66
C PHE A 294 18.59 -23.37 -10.09
N PRO A 295 18.49 -22.51 -11.10
CA PRO A 295 18.41 -22.95 -12.49
C PRO A 295 19.62 -23.81 -12.85
N HIS A 296 19.36 -24.97 -13.45
CA HIS A 296 20.41 -25.72 -14.11
C HIS A 296 20.77 -25.01 -15.42
N PHE A 297 21.99 -24.54 -15.56
CA PHE A 297 22.52 -24.20 -16.87
C PHE A 297 22.81 -25.51 -17.60
N LEU A 298 21.99 -25.84 -18.59
CA LEU A 298 22.50 -26.80 -19.59
C LEU A 298 23.74 -26.14 -20.19
N ALA A 299 24.90 -26.75 -19.95
CA ALA A 299 26.13 -26.33 -20.61
C ALA A 299 25.86 -26.35 -22.11
N ALA A 300 26.01 -25.17 -22.76
CA ALA A 300 25.82 -24.99 -24.18
C ALA A 300 26.98 -25.65 -24.94
#